data_38c9cb84d01a14c0f17f45e6d6342991
#
_entry.id   38c9cb84d01a14c0f17f45e6d6342991
#
_cell.length_a   1.000
_cell.length_b   1.000
_cell.length_c   1.000
_cell.angle_alpha   90.00
_cell.angle_beta   90.00
_cell.angle_gamma   90.00
#
_symmetry.space_group_name_H-M   'P 1'
#
loop_
_entity.id
_entity.type
_entity.pdbx_description
1 polymer ?
#
loop_
_entity_poly.entity_id
_entity_poly.type
_entity_poly.pdbx_seq_one_letter_code
_entity_poly.pdbx_strand_id
1 'polypeptide(L)'
;MDKEMISEIKNSVNIVDVIGETVALTKAGRNFLGLCPFHGEKTPSFNVVEDKQFYHCFGCGKSGDVFKFIEDYRGVSFMDAVQIVADRAGIPLGMERASADRPRQDHPHQALYDIHTEAAKFYHAVLMTTKIGEEARAYLYQRGLTDEVIKHFQIGLAPNEG
;
A
#
# COMPACT_ATOMS: atom_id res chain seq x y z
N MET A 1 4.33 15.71 18.11
CA MET A 1 4.04 16.57 16.93
C MET A 1 2.82 17.42 17.28
N ASP A 2 2.90 18.71 17.07
CA ASP A 2 1.84 19.63 17.48
C ASP A 2 0.66 19.54 16.51
N LYS A 3 -0.57 19.67 17.02
CA LYS A 3 -1.80 19.60 16.21
C LYS A 3 -1.84 20.67 15.13
N GLU A 4 -1.21 21.82 15.38
CA GLU A 4 -1.10 22.93 14.45
C GLU A 4 -0.28 22.54 13.20
N MET A 5 0.88 21.91 13.40
CA MET A 5 1.74 21.42 12.32
C MET A 5 1.04 20.37 11.45
N ILE A 6 0.30 19.43 12.06
CA ILE A 6 -0.48 18.42 11.31
C ILE A 6 -1.56 19.11 10.47
N SER A 7 -2.22 20.13 11.03
CA SER A 7 -3.24 20.89 10.30
C SER A 7 -2.63 21.69 9.15
N GLU A 8 -1.45 22.30 9.35
CA GLU A 8 -0.72 23.00 8.31
C GLU A 8 -0.36 22.09 7.15
N ILE A 9 0.20 20.92 7.44
CA ILE A 9 0.54 19.91 6.44
C ILE A 9 -0.70 19.46 5.68
N LYS A 10 -1.81 19.20 6.38
CA LYS A 10 -3.07 18.82 5.75
C LYS A 10 -3.57 19.89 4.77
N ASN A 11 -3.47 21.16 5.17
CA ASN A 11 -3.96 22.29 4.37
C ASN A 11 -3.01 22.68 3.23
N SER A 12 -1.79 22.17 3.21
CA SER A 12 -0.79 22.45 2.17
C SER A 12 -0.97 21.62 0.91
N VAL A 13 -1.81 20.60 0.93
CA VAL A 13 -2.09 19.73 -0.21
C VAL A 13 -3.59 19.69 -0.52
N ASN A 14 -3.92 19.43 -1.79
CA ASN A 14 -5.31 19.16 -2.17
C ASN A 14 -5.54 17.65 -2.21
N ILE A 15 -6.55 17.18 -1.47
CA ILE A 15 -6.89 15.75 -1.41
C ILE A 15 -7.22 15.17 -2.80
N VAL A 16 -7.80 15.97 -3.69
CA VAL A 16 -8.13 15.56 -5.06
C VAL A 16 -6.85 15.23 -5.84
N ASP A 17 -5.80 16.04 -5.68
CA ASP A 17 -4.53 15.82 -6.37
C ASP A 17 -3.81 14.58 -5.83
N VAL A 18 -3.84 14.39 -4.51
CA VAL A 18 -3.20 13.23 -3.86
C VAL A 18 -3.92 11.93 -4.28
N ILE A 19 -5.23 11.91 -4.22
CA ILE A 19 -6.03 10.73 -4.60
C ILE A 19 -6.00 10.49 -6.10
N GLY A 20 -6.01 11.56 -6.89
CA GLY A 20 -6.01 11.52 -8.35
C GLY A 20 -4.78 10.85 -8.98
N GLU A 21 -3.68 10.71 -8.23
CA GLU A 21 -2.51 9.94 -8.69
C GLU A 21 -2.76 8.43 -8.77
N THR A 22 -3.72 7.95 -8.01
CA THR A 22 -3.99 6.50 -7.87
C THR A 22 -5.39 6.11 -8.30
N VAL A 23 -6.34 7.04 -8.23
CA VAL A 23 -7.74 6.85 -8.59
C VAL A 23 -8.11 7.79 -9.72
N ALA A 24 -8.63 7.26 -10.82
CA ALA A 24 -9.17 8.08 -11.90
C ALA A 24 -10.44 8.80 -11.42
N LEU A 25 -10.29 10.08 -11.07
CA LEU A 25 -11.36 10.93 -10.58
C LEU A 25 -12.01 11.71 -11.72
N THR A 26 -13.33 11.71 -11.74
CA THR A 26 -14.14 12.50 -12.69
C THR A 26 -14.94 13.54 -11.92
N LYS A 27 -14.93 14.78 -12.37
CA LYS A 27 -15.67 15.85 -11.72
C LYS A 27 -17.19 15.62 -11.85
N ALA A 28 -17.89 15.65 -10.72
CA ALA A 28 -19.32 15.48 -10.62
C ALA A 28 -19.92 16.60 -9.76
N GLY A 29 -20.29 17.70 -10.41
CA GLY A 29 -20.73 18.93 -9.73
C GLY A 29 -19.61 19.57 -8.90
N ARG A 30 -19.79 19.64 -7.58
CA ARG A 30 -18.78 20.16 -6.64
C ARG A 30 -17.81 19.11 -6.13
N ASN A 31 -18.07 17.83 -6.42
CA ASN A 31 -17.29 16.72 -5.93
C ASN A 31 -16.59 16.01 -7.08
N PHE A 32 -15.76 15.02 -6.72
CA PHE A 32 -15.10 14.13 -7.65
C PHE A 32 -15.52 12.69 -7.35
N LEU A 33 -15.79 11.90 -8.38
CA LEU A 33 -16.19 10.50 -8.29
C LEU A 33 -15.17 9.61 -8.99
N GLY A 34 -14.91 8.45 -8.41
CA GLY A 34 -14.05 7.42 -8.99
C GLY A 34 -14.43 6.02 -8.53
N LEU A 35 -13.72 5.02 -9.04
CA LEU A 35 -13.81 3.66 -8.52
C LEU A 35 -13.00 3.56 -7.22
N CYS A 36 -13.55 2.89 -6.22
CA CYS A 36 -12.90 2.78 -4.93
C CYS A 36 -11.64 1.92 -4.99
N PRO A 37 -10.49 2.38 -4.47
CA PRO A 37 -9.27 1.59 -4.46
C PRO A 37 -9.25 0.52 -3.34
N PHE A 38 -10.24 0.54 -2.43
CA PHE A 38 -10.28 -0.32 -1.26
C PHE A 38 -11.20 -1.53 -1.42
N HIS A 39 -12.03 -1.56 -2.44
CA HIS A 39 -12.87 -2.71 -2.78
C HIS A 39 -13.15 -2.78 -4.29
N GLY A 40 -13.44 -3.97 -4.78
CA GLY A 40 -13.75 -4.18 -6.19
C GLY A 40 -15.16 -3.71 -6.54
N GLU A 41 -15.28 -2.76 -7.47
CA GLU A 41 -16.56 -2.27 -7.98
C GLU A 41 -16.49 -1.92 -9.46
N LYS A 42 -17.65 -1.90 -10.13
CA LYS A 42 -17.76 -1.49 -11.54
C LYS A 42 -18.39 -0.12 -11.72
N THR A 43 -19.08 0.37 -10.68
CA THR A 43 -19.78 1.65 -10.70
C THR A 43 -19.11 2.59 -9.71
N PRO A 44 -18.76 3.82 -10.08
CA PRO A 44 -18.10 4.76 -9.19
C PRO A 44 -18.92 5.03 -7.93
N SER A 45 -18.37 4.72 -6.76
CA SER A 45 -18.98 5.02 -5.45
C SER A 45 -18.04 5.78 -4.51
N PHE A 46 -16.81 6.01 -4.95
CA PHE A 46 -15.80 6.73 -4.19
C PHE A 46 -15.92 8.23 -4.47
N ASN A 47 -16.38 8.98 -3.48
CA ASN A 47 -16.64 10.40 -3.58
C ASN A 47 -15.57 11.20 -2.82
N VAL A 48 -14.97 12.18 -3.48
CA VAL A 48 -13.99 13.11 -2.90
C VAL A 48 -14.60 14.51 -2.91
N VAL A 49 -14.70 15.12 -1.73
CA VAL A 49 -15.23 16.45 -1.48
C VAL A 49 -14.08 17.42 -1.30
N GLU A 50 -13.75 18.16 -2.36
CA GLU A 50 -12.61 19.08 -2.37
C GLU A 50 -12.74 20.18 -1.31
N ASP A 51 -13.90 20.84 -1.21
CA ASP A 51 -14.14 21.92 -0.25
C ASP A 51 -13.92 21.50 1.22
N LYS A 52 -14.15 20.22 1.52
CA LYS A 52 -14.00 19.64 2.88
C LYS A 52 -12.72 18.87 3.08
N GLN A 53 -11.92 18.70 2.02
CA GLN A 53 -10.70 17.89 2.07
C GLN A 53 -10.94 16.50 2.67
N PHE A 54 -11.97 15.81 2.16
CA PHE A 54 -12.51 14.57 2.73
C PHE A 54 -12.98 13.63 1.62
N TYR A 55 -12.81 12.33 1.82
CA TYR A 55 -13.37 11.32 0.94
C TYR A 55 -14.36 10.40 1.68
N HIS A 56 -15.30 9.86 0.95
CA HIS A 56 -16.23 8.82 1.44
C HIS A 56 -16.59 7.88 0.30
N CYS A 57 -16.47 6.58 0.56
CA CYS A 57 -16.94 5.54 -0.36
C CYS A 57 -18.33 5.06 0.06
N PHE A 58 -19.32 5.23 -0.80
CA PHE A 58 -20.69 4.75 -0.54
C PHE A 58 -20.85 3.24 -0.72
N GLY A 59 -19.85 2.55 -1.32
CA GLY A 59 -19.84 1.09 -1.48
C GLY A 59 -19.36 0.35 -0.23
N CYS A 60 -18.19 0.72 0.31
CA CYS A 60 -17.58 0.02 1.45
C CYS A 60 -17.59 0.83 2.76
N GLY A 61 -18.10 2.08 2.76
CA GLY A 61 -18.17 2.93 3.95
C GLY A 61 -16.85 3.57 4.39
N LYS A 62 -15.72 3.25 3.73
CA LYS A 62 -14.44 3.88 4.07
C LYS A 62 -14.49 5.38 3.82
N SER A 63 -13.94 6.13 4.76
CA SER A 63 -13.95 7.59 4.72
C SER A 63 -12.78 8.16 5.51
N GLY A 64 -12.39 9.39 5.19
CA GLY A 64 -11.32 10.07 5.90
C GLY A 64 -10.75 11.26 5.16
N ASP A 65 -9.67 11.79 5.70
CA ASP A 65 -8.87 12.83 5.08
C ASP A 65 -7.68 12.26 4.29
N VAL A 66 -6.79 13.13 3.84
CA VAL A 66 -5.62 12.75 3.05
C VAL A 66 -4.70 11.78 3.80
N PHE A 67 -4.52 11.95 5.11
CA PHE A 67 -3.67 11.05 5.90
C PHE A 67 -4.30 9.67 5.98
N LYS A 68 -5.61 9.61 6.30
CA LYS A 68 -6.34 8.35 6.38
C LYS A 68 -6.37 7.60 5.05
N PHE A 69 -6.45 8.34 3.94
CA PHE A 69 -6.35 7.74 2.61
C PHE A 69 -4.99 7.06 2.40
N ILE A 70 -3.89 7.75 2.73
CA ILE A 70 -2.53 7.21 2.57
C ILE A 70 -2.28 6.03 3.51
N GLU A 71 -2.71 6.12 4.78
CA GLU A 71 -2.64 4.99 5.72
C GLU A 71 -3.29 3.73 5.14
N ASP A 72 -4.55 3.86 4.73
CA ASP A 72 -5.35 2.73 4.24
C ASP A 72 -4.87 2.20 2.88
N TYR A 73 -4.40 3.10 1.99
CA TYR A 73 -3.97 2.74 0.64
C TYR A 73 -2.57 2.13 0.61
N ARG A 74 -1.64 2.68 1.37
CA ARG A 74 -0.24 2.22 1.42
C ARG A 74 0.04 1.23 2.55
N GLY A 75 -0.89 1.06 3.49
CA GLY A 75 -0.68 0.22 4.67
C GLY A 75 0.41 0.75 5.60
N VAL A 76 0.53 2.06 5.73
CA VAL A 76 1.54 2.72 6.55
C VAL A 76 0.94 3.29 7.84
N SER A 77 1.79 3.65 8.80
CA SER A 77 1.34 4.31 10.03
C SER A 77 0.87 5.76 9.76
N PHE A 78 0.09 6.33 10.69
CA PHE A 78 -0.31 7.74 10.64
C PHE A 78 0.90 8.68 10.50
N MET A 79 1.97 8.43 11.23
CA MET A 79 3.18 9.25 11.19
C MET A 79 3.90 9.17 9.84
N ASP A 80 3.92 7.98 9.23
CA ASP A 80 4.47 7.81 7.89
C ASP A 80 3.59 8.52 6.85
N ALA A 81 2.26 8.44 7.00
CA ALA A 81 1.33 9.15 6.13
C ALA A 81 1.53 10.69 6.23
N VAL A 82 1.70 11.21 7.44
CA VAL A 82 2.02 12.64 7.66
C VAL A 82 3.35 13.01 7.00
N GLN A 83 4.39 12.17 7.14
CA GLN A 83 5.69 12.41 6.50
C GLN A 83 5.57 12.44 4.97
N ILE A 84 4.83 11.48 4.38
CA ILE A 84 4.60 11.43 2.92
C ILE A 84 3.92 12.70 2.42
N VAL A 85 2.91 13.20 3.14
CA VAL A 85 2.20 14.43 2.75
C VAL A 85 3.09 15.66 2.94
N ALA A 86 3.88 15.72 4.01
CA ALA A 86 4.81 16.81 4.28
C ALA A 86 5.92 16.89 3.22
N ASP A 87 6.51 15.73 2.86
CA ASP A 87 7.51 15.65 1.79
C ASP A 87 6.95 16.16 0.47
N ARG A 88 5.69 15.81 0.15
CA ARG A 88 4.99 16.30 -1.03
C ARG A 88 4.76 17.81 -1.01
N ALA A 89 4.42 18.35 0.16
CA ALA A 89 4.22 19.77 0.37
C ALA A 89 5.52 20.58 0.44
N GLY A 90 6.69 19.91 0.49
CA GLY A 90 7.98 20.54 0.70
C GLY A 90 8.16 21.11 2.11
N ILE A 91 7.39 20.62 3.09
CA ILE A 91 7.46 21.04 4.49
C ILE A 91 8.44 20.11 5.23
N PRO A 92 9.62 20.59 5.65
CA PRO A 92 10.56 19.77 6.39
C PRO A 92 10.03 19.52 7.80
N LEU A 93 9.72 18.28 8.14
CA LEU A 93 9.25 17.91 9.47
C LEU A 93 10.36 17.83 10.52
N GLY A 94 11.63 18.07 10.14
CA GLY A 94 12.76 17.92 11.07
C GLY A 94 12.92 16.48 11.61
N MET A 95 12.12 15.57 11.14
CA MET A 95 12.30 14.15 11.36
C MET A 95 13.38 13.69 10.39
N GLU A 96 14.59 13.47 10.92
CA GLU A 96 15.54 12.63 10.20
C GLU A 96 14.77 11.40 9.73
N ARG A 97 14.90 11.06 8.45
CA ARG A 97 14.42 9.78 7.93
C ARG A 97 14.93 8.74 8.91
N ALA A 98 14.09 8.32 9.82
CA ALA A 98 14.40 7.20 10.65
C ALA A 98 14.53 6.02 9.70
N SER A 99 15.77 5.88 9.19
CA SER A 99 16.27 4.67 8.57
C SER A 99 15.71 3.49 9.32
N ALA A 100 15.31 2.50 8.60
CA ALA A 100 15.05 1.08 8.83
C ALA A 100 15.05 0.49 10.27
N ASP A 101 15.29 1.27 11.32
CA ASP A 101 15.57 0.81 12.68
C ASP A 101 14.65 1.39 13.76
N ARG A 102 13.47 1.94 13.38
CA ARG A 102 12.41 2.11 14.37
C ARG A 102 11.73 0.77 14.60
N PRO A 103 11.55 0.36 15.87
CA PRO A 103 10.68 -0.78 16.15
C PRO A 103 9.32 -0.42 15.50
N ARG A 104 8.95 -1.19 14.48
CA ARG A 104 7.67 -1.09 13.80
C ARG A 104 6.61 -1.11 14.89
N GLN A 105 5.87 0.01 15.07
CA GLN A 105 4.71 -0.03 15.95
C GLN A 105 3.84 -1.18 15.46
N ASP A 106 3.55 -2.09 16.38
CA ASP A 106 2.82 -3.32 16.12
C ASP A 106 1.52 -3.03 15.35
N HIS A 107 1.57 -3.18 14.03
CA HIS A 107 0.35 -3.33 13.26
C HIS A 107 -0.38 -4.53 13.85
N PRO A 108 -1.70 -4.45 14.12
CA PRO A 108 -2.45 -5.58 14.68
C PRO A 108 -2.30 -6.87 13.87
N HIS A 109 -1.75 -6.78 12.66
CA HIS A 109 -1.46 -7.89 11.77
C HIS A 109 0.03 -8.07 11.44
N GLN A 110 0.95 -7.39 12.16
CA GLN A 110 2.38 -7.49 11.87
C GLN A 110 2.89 -8.94 11.94
N ALA A 111 2.46 -9.69 12.95
CA ALA A 111 2.80 -11.10 13.07
C ALA A 111 2.37 -11.94 11.86
N LEU A 112 1.22 -11.60 11.24
CA LEU A 112 0.75 -12.25 10.02
C LEU A 112 1.66 -11.91 8.83
N TYR A 113 2.05 -10.65 8.67
CA TYR A 113 2.97 -10.23 7.61
C TYR A 113 4.33 -10.90 7.75
N ASP A 114 4.84 -11.00 8.98
CA ASP A 114 6.11 -11.66 9.26
C ASP A 114 6.04 -13.16 8.93
N ILE A 115 4.97 -13.85 9.34
CA ILE A 115 4.73 -15.26 8.98
C ILE A 115 4.64 -15.44 7.47
N HIS A 116 3.89 -14.60 6.76
CA HIS A 116 3.79 -14.68 5.30
C HIS A 116 5.14 -14.46 4.61
N THR A 117 5.94 -13.53 5.13
CA THR A 117 7.27 -13.25 4.61
C THR A 117 8.20 -14.46 4.79
N GLU A 118 8.19 -15.08 5.96
CA GLU A 118 8.99 -16.27 6.23
C GLU A 118 8.51 -17.48 5.41
N ALA A 119 7.19 -17.66 5.28
CA ALA A 119 6.61 -18.70 4.42
C ALA A 119 7.02 -18.52 2.95
N ALA A 120 6.99 -17.29 2.43
CA ALA A 120 7.43 -16.99 1.07
C ALA A 120 8.91 -17.35 0.86
N LYS A 121 9.78 -16.97 1.79
CA LYS A 121 11.21 -17.33 1.77
C LYS A 121 11.42 -18.84 1.82
N PHE A 122 10.69 -19.54 2.68
CA PHE A 122 10.76 -20.99 2.80
C PHE A 122 10.38 -21.68 1.49
N TYR A 123 9.21 -21.35 0.92
CA TYR A 123 8.76 -21.96 -0.34
C TYR A 123 9.66 -21.59 -1.53
N HIS A 124 10.22 -20.39 -1.54
CA HIS A 124 11.21 -20.01 -2.55
C HIS A 124 12.49 -20.85 -2.41
N ALA A 125 12.98 -21.02 -1.19
CA ALA A 125 14.13 -21.90 -0.95
C ALA A 125 13.85 -23.34 -1.37
N VAL A 126 12.67 -23.90 -1.07
CA VAL A 126 12.26 -25.23 -1.51
C VAL A 126 12.32 -25.33 -3.04
N LEU A 127 11.76 -24.35 -3.74
CA LEU A 127 11.81 -24.32 -5.20
C LEU A 127 13.26 -24.29 -5.73
N MET A 128 14.11 -23.45 -5.16
CA MET A 128 15.43 -23.15 -5.72
C MET A 128 16.50 -24.18 -5.34
N THR A 129 16.41 -24.80 -4.14
CA THR A 129 17.53 -25.57 -3.59
C THR A 129 17.26 -27.08 -3.45
N THR A 130 16.00 -27.51 -3.55
CA THR A 130 15.66 -28.91 -3.34
C THR A 130 15.51 -29.71 -4.63
N LYS A 131 15.65 -31.04 -4.53
CA LYS A 131 15.44 -31.95 -5.62
C LYS A 131 13.98 -31.96 -6.12
N ILE A 132 13.01 -31.79 -5.21
CA ILE A 132 11.58 -31.66 -5.54
C ILE A 132 11.34 -30.39 -6.37
N GLY A 133 12.13 -29.33 -6.13
CA GLY A 133 12.07 -28.09 -6.88
C GLY A 133 12.57 -28.19 -8.34
N GLU A 134 13.36 -29.20 -8.69
CA GLU A 134 13.95 -29.33 -10.03
C GLU A 134 12.88 -29.46 -11.13
N GLU A 135 11.88 -30.30 -10.91
CA GLU A 135 10.77 -30.49 -11.88
C GLU A 135 9.93 -29.21 -12.01
N ALA A 136 9.65 -28.56 -10.89
CA ALA A 136 8.90 -27.31 -10.88
C ALA A 136 9.68 -26.17 -11.58
N ARG A 137 10.99 -26.07 -11.35
CA ARG A 137 11.85 -25.09 -12.07
C ARG A 137 11.87 -25.38 -13.57
N ALA A 138 12.02 -26.64 -13.97
CA ALA A 138 11.99 -27.03 -15.37
C ALA A 138 10.68 -26.62 -16.06
N TYR A 139 9.55 -26.81 -15.38
CA TYR A 139 8.25 -26.34 -15.85
C TYR A 139 8.19 -24.80 -15.98
N LEU A 140 8.68 -24.05 -14.99
CA LEU A 140 8.70 -22.59 -15.03
C LEU A 140 9.58 -22.07 -16.19
N TYR A 141 10.74 -22.70 -16.43
CA TYR A 141 11.61 -22.35 -17.55
C TYR A 141 10.96 -22.61 -18.90
N GLN A 142 10.24 -23.73 -19.06
CA GLN A 142 9.46 -24.01 -20.27
C GLN A 142 8.38 -22.96 -20.52
N ARG A 143 7.88 -22.32 -19.46
CA ARG A 143 6.92 -21.22 -19.53
C ARG A 143 7.57 -19.86 -19.79
N GLY A 144 8.88 -19.82 -19.95
CA GLY A 144 9.65 -18.60 -20.25
C GLY A 144 10.02 -17.75 -19.04
N LEU A 145 9.87 -18.27 -17.81
CA LEU A 145 10.34 -17.57 -16.62
C LEU A 145 11.85 -17.75 -16.46
N THR A 146 12.55 -16.68 -16.12
CA THR A 146 13.98 -16.71 -15.81
C THR A 146 14.22 -16.73 -14.29
N ASP A 147 15.43 -17.10 -13.88
CA ASP A 147 15.82 -17.06 -12.46
C ASP A 147 15.64 -15.68 -11.84
N GLU A 148 15.89 -14.62 -12.60
CA GLU A 148 15.69 -13.23 -12.16
C GLU A 148 14.22 -12.95 -11.84
N VAL A 149 13.31 -13.40 -12.72
CA VAL A 149 11.86 -13.27 -12.52
C VAL A 149 11.41 -14.09 -11.32
N ILE A 150 11.83 -15.35 -11.23
CA ILE A 150 11.50 -16.26 -10.13
C ILE A 150 11.95 -15.65 -8.78
N LYS A 151 13.16 -15.09 -8.73
CA LYS A 151 13.71 -14.44 -7.55
C LYS A 151 13.00 -13.12 -7.23
N HIS A 152 12.75 -12.29 -8.25
CA HIS A 152 12.11 -10.98 -8.07
C HIS A 152 10.70 -11.12 -7.46
N PHE A 153 9.91 -12.06 -7.98
CA PHE A 153 8.55 -12.33 -7.50
C PHE A 153 8.49 -13.33 -6.35
N GLN A 154 9.63 -13.80 -5.83
CA GLN A 154 9.71 -14.81 -4.77
C GLN A 154 8.81 -16.03 -5.04
N ILE A 155 8.75 -16.48 -6.29
CA ILE A 155 7.97 -17.67 -6.66
C ILE A 155 8.51 -18.87 -5.88
N GLY A 156 7.63 -19.63 -5.25
CA GLY A 156 7.98 -20.75 -4.38
C GLY A 156 7.22 -22.02 -4.74
N LEU A 157 7.62 -23.12 -4.14
CA LEU A 157 6.98 -24.42 -4.25
C LEU A 157 6.58 -24.93 -2.87
N ALA A 158 5.28 -25.17 -2.69
CA ALA A 158 4.79 -25.88 -1.52
C ALA A 158 4.99 -27.41 -1.74
N PRO A 159 5.73 -28.11 -0.85
CA PRO A 159 5.86 -29.56 -0.95
C PRO A 159 4.52 -30.24 -0.68
N ASN A 160 4.23 -31.34 -1.40
CA ASN A 160 2.98 -32.10 -1.26
C ASN A 160 2.94 -32.98 0.00
N GLU A 161 4.00 -33.00 0.79
CA GLU A 161 4.08 -33.79 2.02
C GLU A 161 3.78 -32.86 3.21
N GLY A 162 2.57 -32.99 3.77
CA GLY A 162 2.15 -32.43 5.04
C GLY A 162 2.35 -33.42 6.17
#